data_2ba183ff5505d4e6a4eeef2c4e6510ce
#
_entry.id   2ba183ff5505d4e6a4eeef2c4e6510ce
#
_cell.length_a   1.000
_cell.length_b   1.000
_cell.length_c   1.000
_cell.angle_alpha   90.00
_cell.angle_beta   90.00
_cell.angle_gamma   90.00
#
_symmetry.space_group_name_H-M   'P 1'
#
loop_
_entity.id
_entity.type
_entity.pdbx_description
1 polymer ?
#
loop_
_entity_poly.entity_id
_entity_poly.type
_entity_poly.pdbx_seq_one_letter_code
_entity_poly.pdbx_strand_id
1 'polypeptide(L)'
;MRLLVQYIRLHHALSAFFVEKEGAYAYLYEFLQEYLAKPIRIALIPEPISPAITGLLHPILIMPDEQSFSETELKYICLHEIAHYKEHHLWLGFLMEIICRIHWWNPFVQHLKKEFMLFLELSNDFFLIQSNPKFSVTDYAELIVKTAKRIQSARLAEPSRMMHFAVNDTSVLSTRIYFILNNQENTSRFKRVHGYLCHTAIFAVVIFSVFCVPEPNFRELYPVTDGAVELREDNAYIIDHGTKQYTIYYEGRFFADIDHLSEDLKRLPRYKEGEPIHEND
;
A
#
# COMPACT_ATOMS: atom_id res chain seq x y z
N MET A 1 10.05 1.83 -6.45
CA MET A 1 11.30 2.37 -5.88
C MET A 1 11.16 2.91 -4.45
N ARG A 2 10.16 3.76 -4.11
CA ARG A 2 9.99 4.30 -2.74
C ARG A 2 9.77 3.23 -1.65
N LEU A 3 9.00 2.16 -1.91
CA LEU A 3 8.77 1.07 -0.94
C LEU A 3 10.06 0.35 -0.53
N LEU A 4 10.88 -0.01 -1.51
CA LEU A 4 12.14 -0.69 -1.24
C LEU A 4 13.10 0.19 -0.43
N VAL A 5 13.17 1.48 -0.78
CA VAL A 5 13.99 2.46 -0.02
C VAL A 5 13.49 2.61 1.42
N GLN A 6 12.16 2.68 1.62
CA GLN A 6 11.58 2.73 2.97
C GLN A 6 11.88 1.46 3.77
N TYR A 7 11.77 0.29 3.15
CA TYR A 7 12.11 -0.98 3.78
C TYR A 7 13.58 -1.05 4.20
N ILE A 8 14.52 -0.66 3.32
CA ILE A 8 15.95 -0.63 3.62
C ILE A 8 16.25 0.37 4.76
N ARG A 9 15.65 1.57 4.71
CA ARG A 9 15.81 2.59 5.77
C ARG A 9 15.29 2.10 7.11
N LEU A 10 14.13 1.45 7.15
CA LEU A 10 13.57 0.87 8.36
C LEU A 10 14.52 -0.19 8.94
N HIS A 11 15.01 -1.10 8.11
CA HIS A 11 15.93 -2.14 8.53
C HIS A 11 17.24 -1.56 9.10
N HIS A 12 17.77 -0.52 8.46
CA HIS A 12 18.97 0.18 8.92
C HIS A 12 18.71 0.93 10.23
N ALA A 13 17.56 1.60 10.37
CA ALA A 13 17.19 2.28 11.61
C ALA A 13 17.04 1.28 12.78
N LEU A 14 16.41 0.13 12.54
CA LEU A 14 16.24 -0.91 13.55
C LEU A 14 17.57 -1.56 13.98
N SER A 15 18.59 -1.53 13.13
CA SER A 15 19.88 -2.15 13.45
C SER A 15 20.57 -1.52 14.69
N ALA A 16 20.27 -0.26 14.99
CA ALA A 16 20.79 0.43 16.18
C ALA A 16 20.16 -0.07 17.50
N PHE A 17 19.04 -0.81 17.43
CA PHE A 17 18.26 -1.28 18.56
C PHE A 17 18.32 -2.80 18.74
N PHE A 18 19.17 -3.50 17.97
CA PHE A 18 19.28 -4.95 18.10
C PHE A 18 19.90 -5.35 19.42
N VAL A 19 19.30 -6.35 20.03
CA VAL A 19 19.77 -6.94 21.28
C VAL A 19 20.64 -8.16 20.97
N GLU A 20 21.69 -8.34 21.76
CA GLU A 20 22.52 -9.54 21.67
C GLU A 20 21.77 -10.78 22.12
N LYS A 21 22.08 -11.93 21.52
CA LYS A 21 21.47 -13.22 21.86
C LYS A 21 21.82 -13.70 23.26
N GLU A 22 22.94 -13.19 23.80
CA GLU A 22 23.43 -13.50 25.13
C GLU A 22 23.07 -12.34 26.07
N GLY A 23 22.42 -12.62 27.19
CA GLY A 23 22.05 -11.60 28.17
C GLY A 23 20.61 -11.70 28.66
N ALA A 24 20.05 -10.57 29.09
CA ALA A 24 18.72 -10.53 29.72
C ALA A 24 17.56 -11.09 28.87
N TYR A 25 17.72 -11.13 27.55
CA TYR A 25 16.71 -11.61 26.60
C TYR A 25 17.04 -12.98 25.97
N ALA A 26 18.05 -13.68 26.46
CA ALA A 26 18.44 -15.01 25.95
C ALA A 26 17.25 -15.98 25.93
N TYR A 27 16.44 -15.98 26.99
CA TYR A 27 15.24 -16.83 27.09
C TYR A 27 14.22 -16.58 26.00
N LEU A 28 14.08 -15.32 25.50
CA LEU A 28 13.20 -15.02 24.38
C LEU A 28 13.76 -15.57 23.07
N TYR A 29 15.07 -15.53 22.87
CA TYR A 29 15.70 -16.12 21.70
C TYR A 29 15.51 -17.63 21.67
N GLU A 30 15.70 -18.32 22.80
CA GLU A 30 15.45 -19.76 22.93
C GLU A 30 13.99 -20.10 22.63
N PHE A 31 13.05 -19.36 23.22
CA PHE A 31 11.63 -19.52 22.98
C PHE A 31 11.26 -19.30 21.49
N LEU A 32 11.80 -18.26 20.86
CA LEU A 32 11.51 -17.96 19.45
C LEU A 32 12.10 -19.00 18.50
N GLN A 33 13.28 -19.58 18.82
CA GLN A 33 13.90 -20.63 18.02
C GLN A 33 13.10 -21.95 18.01
N GLU A 34 12.34 -22.22 19.07
CA GLU A 34 11.44 -23.39 19.11
C GLU A 34 10.35 -23.29 18.01
N TYR A 35 9.92 -22.07 17.69
CA TYR A 35 8.82 -21.85 16.75
C TYR A 35 9.26 -21.48 15.33
N LEU A 36 10.48 -21.00 15.15
CA LEU A 36 11.00 -20.53 13.87
C LEU A 36 12.27 -21.25 13.47
N ALA A 37 12.26 -21.87 12.28
CA ALA A 37 13.44 -22.50 11.70
C ALA A 37 14.52 -21.49 11.25
N LYS A 38 14.14 -20.21 11.08
CA LYS A 38 15.06 -19.13 10.67
C LYS A 38 15.50 -18.32 11.89
N PRO A 39 16.75 -17.81 11.88
CA PRO A 39 17.21 -16.92 12.94
C PRO A 39 16.40 -15.62 12.92
N ILE A 40 15.85 -15.28 14.07
CA ILE A 40 15.16 -14.01 14.30
C ILE A 40 16.09 -13.02 15.00
N ARG A 41 15.88 -11.73 14.78
CA ARG A 41 16.51 -10.66 15.55
C ARG A 41 15.45 -9.96 16.40
N ILE A 42 15.84 -9.48 17.57
CA ILE A 42 14.98 -8.69 18.45
C ILE A 42 15.52 -7.27 18.44
N ALA A 43 14.65 -6.29 18.23
CA ALA A 43 14.94 -4.87 18.35
C ALA A 43 14.11 -4.29 19.49
N LEU A 44 14.78 -3.69 20.51
CA LEU A 44 14.12 -3.02 21.62
C LEU A 44 14.10 -1.53 21.36
N ILE A 45 12.91 -0.95 21.30
CA ILE A 45 12.71 0.46 21.03
C ILE A 45 12.31 1.16 22.35
N PRO A 46 13.01 2.24 22.75
CA PRO A 46 12.76 2.92 24.03
C PRO A 46 11.48 3.78 23.99
N GLU A 47 10.53 3.42 23.17
CA GLU A 47 9.26 4.11 22.98
C GLU A 47 8.11 3.12 23.20
N PRO A 48 6.97 3.57 23.75
CA PRO A 48 5.80 2.71 23.99
C PRO A 48 5.07 2.42 22.67
N ILE A 49 5.64 1.50 21.92
CA ILE A 49 5.07 1.01 20.65
C ILE A 49 4.32 -0.29 20.83
N SER A 50 3.47 -0.64 19.87
CA SER A 50 2.94 -2.00 19.78
C SER A 50 4.05 -2.94 19.36
N PRO A 51 4.22 -4.09 20.03
CA PRO A 51 5.03 -5.17 19.48
C PRO A 51 4.64 -5.45 18.04
N ALA A 52 5.61 -5.81 17.21
CA ALA A 52 5.38 -6.09 15.81
C ALA A 52 6.50 -6.96 15.22
N ILE A 53 6.17 -7.78 14.25
CA ILE A 53 7.19 -8.47 13.45
C ILE A 53 7.32 -7.79 12.08
N THR A 54 8.54 -7.62 11.63
CA THR A 54 8.86 -7.06 10.30
C THR A 54 9.94 -7.89 9.62
N GLY A 55 10.22 -7.59 8.35
CA GLY A 55 11.26 -8.32 7.62
C GLY A 55 10.70 -9.51 6.85
N LEU A 56 10.50 -9.34 5.53
CA LEU A 56 9.95 -10.38 4.64
C LEU A 56 10.82 -11.63 4.55
N LEU A 57 12.14 -11.46 4.52
CA LEU A 57 13.11 -12.54 4.37
C LEU A 57 13.83 -12.87 5.69
N HIS A 58 14.14 -11.84 6.46
CA HIS A 58 14.85 -11.93 7.74
C HIS A 58 13.96 -11.30 8.81
N PRO A 59 13.24 -12.11 9.60
CA PRO A 59 12.29 -11.58 10.57
C PRO A 59 13.01 -10.81 11.68
N ILE A 60 12.44 -9.66 12.03
CA ILE A 60 12.86 -8.81 13.15
C ILE A 60 11.63 -8.61 14.02
N LEU A 61 11.71 -9.05 15.26
CA LEU A 61 10.70 -8.79 16.27
C LEU A 61 11.00 -7.45 16.93
N ILE A 62 10.09 -6.51 16.81
CA ILE A 62 10.18 -5.19 17.42
C ILE A 62 9.39 -5.23 18.72
N MET A 63 10.00 -4.79 19.81
CA MET A 63 9.36 -4.74 21.12
C MET A 63 9.69 -3.42 21.82
N PRO A 64 8.79 -2.90 22.66
CA PRO A 64 9.13 -1.77 23.54
C PRO A 64 10.15 -2.21 24.59
N ASP A 65 11.13 -1.36 24.87
CA ASP A 65 12.14 -1.56 25.92
C ASP A 65 11.55 -1.25 27.30
N GLU A 66 10.43 -1.86 27.62
CA GLU A 66 9.77 -1.70 28.90
C GLU A 66 9.62 -3.06 29.61
N GLN A 67 10.13 -3.15 30.81
CA GLN A 67 10.06 -4.35 31.66
C GLN A 67 8.67 -4.64 32.27
N SER A 68 7.60 -4.11 31.69
CA SER A 68 6.28 -4.12 32.30
C SER A 68 5.38 -5.28 31.83
N PHE A 69 5.91 -6.20 31.03
CA PHE A 69 5.23 -7.43 30.66
C PHE A 69 5.75 -8.59 31.51
N SER A 70 4.83 -9.43 31.98
CA SER A 70 5.21 -10.70 32.59
C SER A 70 5.78 -11.65 31.53
N GLU A 71 6.50 -12.68 31.96
CA GLU A 71 7.03 -13.70 31.05
C GLU A 71 5.93 -14.37 30.23
N THR A 72 4.77 -14.62 30.82
CA THR A 72 3.61 -15.19 30.13
C THR A 72 3.05 -14.26 29.08
N GLU A 73 2.94 -12.96 29.40
CA GLU A 73 2.51 -11.92 28.44
C GLU A 73 3.47 -11.80 27.27
N LEU A 74 4.78 -11.82 27.53
CA LEU A 74 5.80 -11.80 26.48
C LEU A 74 5.70 -13.02 25.56
N LYS A 75 5.46 -14.20 26.10
CA LYS A 75 5.23 -15.43 25.31
C LYS A 75 4.00 -15.27 24.41
N TYR A 76 2.91 -14.73 24.90
CA TYR A 76 1.71 -14.49 24.10
C TYR A 76 1.94 -13.49 22.98
N ILE A 77 2.63 -12.38 23.27
CA ILE A 77 3.03 -11.41 22.27
C ILE A 77 3.90 -12.07 21.20
N CYS A 78 4.96 -12.78 21.60
CA CYS A 78 5.86 -13.44 20.67
C CYS A 78 5.13 -14.46 19.78
N LEU A 79 4.22 -15.26 20.34
CA LEU A 79 3.43 -16.22 19.56
C LEU A 79 2.52 -15.54 18.55
N HIS A 80 1.91 -14.40 18.93
CA HIS A 80 1.09 -13.61 18.02
C HIS A 80 1.92 -13.08 16.84
N GLU A 81 3.07 -12.50 17.10
CA GLU A 81 3.94 -11.95 16.06
C GLU A 81 4.56 -13.04 15.16
N ILE A 82 4.94 -14.17 15.75
CA ILE A 82 5.43 -15.34 15.00
C ILE A 82 4.34 -15.90 14.08
N ALA A 83 3.09 -15.92 14.53
CA ALA A 83 1.98 -16.40 13.70
C ALA A 83 1.80 -15.51 12.46
N HIS A 84 1.91 -14.19 12.55
CA HIS A 84 1.94 -13.30 11.39
C HIS A 84 3.03 -13.67 10.38
N TYR A 85 4.21 -14.04 10.86
CA TYR A 85 5.31 -14.44 9.98
C TYR A 85 5.04 -15.79 9.32
N LYS A 86 4.57 -16.79 10.08
CA LYS A 86 4.27 -18.15 9.60
C LYS A 86 3.13 -18.19 8.58
N GLU A 87 2.08 -17.42 8.84
CA GLU A 87 0.90 -17.30 7.96
C GLU A 87 1.13 -16.33 6.78
N HIS A 88 2.37 -15.87 6.59
CA HIS A 88 2.76 -15.00 5.47
C HIS A 88 2.02 -13.65 5.44
N HIS A 89 1.50 -13.18 6.57
CA HIS A 89 0.76 -11.92 6.67
C HIS A 89 1.61 -10.71 6.26
N LEU A 90 2.94 -10.75 6.48
CA LEU A 90 3.85 -9.70 6.03
C LEU A 90 3.87 -9.58 4.49
N TRP A 91 3.87 -10.72 3.79
CA TRP A 91 3.82 -10.74 2.33
C TRP A 91 2.46 -10.26 1.80
N LEU A 92 1.38 -10.67 2.44
CA LEU A 92 0.03 -10.23 2.10
C LEU A 92 -0.16 -8.72 2.33
N GLY A 93 0.34 -8.20 3.45
CA GLY A 93 0.35 -6.77 3.74
C GLY A 93 1.19 -5.97 2.73
N PHE A 94 2.36 -6.49 2.35
CA PHE A 94 3.22 -5.88 1.33
C PHE A 94 2.54 -5.85 -0.04
N LEU A 95 1.89 -6.93 -0.45
CA LEU A 95 1.12 -6.99 -1.69
C LEU A 95 -0.04 -5.99 -1.68
N MET A 96 -0.79 -5.91 -0.57
CA MET A 96 -1.86 -4.93 -0.41
C MET A 96 -1.34 -3.49 -0.50
N GLU A 97 -0.15 -3.21 0.03
CA GLU A 97 0.49 -1.91 -0.08
C GLU A 97 0.84 -1.54 -1.53
N ILE A 98 1.28 -2.52 -2.33
CA ILE A 98 1.51 -2.34 -3.77
C ILE A 98 0.20 -2.00 -4.48
N ILE A 99 -0.86 -2.77 -4.22
CA ILE A 99 -2.20 -2.54 -4.81
C ILE A 99 -2.69 -1.12 -4.49
N CYS A 100 -2.57 -0.69 -3.22
CA CYS A 100 -2.97 0.65 -2.80
C CYS A 100 -2.14 1.75 -3.47
N ARG A 101 -0.89 1.51 -3.82
CA ARG A 101 -0.04 2.49 -4.53
C ARG A 101 -0.35 2.57 -6.01
N ILE A 102 -0.70 1.45 -6.63
CA ILE A 102 -1.16 1.43 -8.03
C ILE A 102 -2.51 2.14 -8.14
N HIS A 103 -3.43 1.86 -7.21
CA HIS A 103 -4.80 2.39 -7.21
C HIS A 103 -5.00 3.50 -6.16
N TRP A 104 -3.99 4.36 -5.99
CA TRP A 104 -3.97 5.39 -4.94
C TRP A 104 -5.18 6.34 -4.96
N TRP A 105 -5.79 6.55 -6.13
CA TRP A 105 -6.97 7.40 -6.33
C TRP A 105 -8.29 6.72 -5.96
N ASN A 106 -8.30 5.38 -5.80
CA ASN A 106 -9.53 4.63 -5.61
C ASN A 106 -9.86 4.48 -4.12
N PRO A 107 -10.91 5.13 -3.60
CA PRO A 107 -11.27 5.06 -2.19
C PRO A 107 -11.69 3.65 -1.76
N PHE A 108 -12.25 2.84 -2.66
CA PHE A 108 -12.63 1.45 -2.37
C PHE A 108 -11.41 0.58 -2.04
N VAL A 109 -10.28 0.81 -2.69
CA VAL A 109 -9.04 0.08 -2.40
C VAL A 109 -8.50 0.45 -1.01
N GLN A 110 -8.64 1.71 -0.59
CA GLN A 110 -8.26 2.13 0.74
C GLN A 110 -9.18 1.52 1.82
N HIS A 111 -10.48 1.41 1.53
CA HIS A 111 -11.42 0.72 2.41
C HIS A 111 -11.11 -0.77 2.49
N LEU A 112 -10.89 -1.42 1.33
CA LEU A 112 -10.49 -2.83 1.26
C LEU A 112 -9.22 -3.11 2.08
N LYS A 113 -8.23 -2.22 2.04
CA LYS A 113 -7.01 -2.35 2.85
C LYS A 113 -7.34 -2.45 4.34
N LYS A 114 -8.23 -1.59 4.84
CA LYS A 114 -8.63 -1.60 6.26
C LYS A 114 -9.29 -2.93 6.65
N GLU A 115 -10.25 -3.38 5.87
CA GLU A 115 -10.97 -4.64 6.11
C GLU A 115 -10.02 -5.84 5.99
N PHE A 116 -9.11 -5.81 5.03
CA PHE A 116 -8.12 -6.86 4.84
C PHE A 116 -7.14 -6.95 6.01
N MET A 117 -6.63 -5.81 6.51
CA MET A 117 -5.75 -5.80 7.68
C MET A 117 -6.47 -6.29 8.93
N LEU A 118 -7.73 -5.89 9.16
CA LEU A 118 -8.55 -6.43 10.23
C LEU A 118 -8.72 -7.95 10.09
N PHE A 119 -8.97 -8.45 8.88
CA PHE A 119 -9.07 -9.88 8.61
C PHE A 119 -7.79 -10.63 8.98
N LEU A 120 -6.60 -10.09 8.64
CA LEU A 120 -5.33 -10.70 9.01
C LEU A 120 -5.17 -10.79 10.53
N GLU A 121 -5.56 -9.76 11.27
CA GLU A 121 -5.55 -9.77 12.74
C GLU A 121 -6.47 -10.85 13.31
N LEU A 122 -7.73 -10.92 12.85
CA LEU A 122 -8.71 -11.91 13.31
C LEU A 122 -8.27 -13.34 12.96
N SER A 123 -7.70 -13.54 11.78
CA SER A 123 -7.14 -14.84 11.37
C SER A 123 -5.99 -15.26 12.26
N ASN A 124 -5.11 -14.32 12.62
CA ASN A 124 -3.98 -14.54 13.48
C ASN A 124 -4.40 -14.88 14.92
N ASP A 125 -5.32 -14.10 15.49
CA ASP A 125 -5.90 -14.37 16.81
C ASP A 125 -6.53 -15.77 16.87
N PHE A 126 -7.28 -16.12 15.84
CA PHE A 126 -7.92 -17.41 15.72
C PHE A 126 -6.90 -18.57 15.64
N PHE A 127 -5.88 -18.44 14.78
CA PHE A 127 -4.83 -19.44 14.64
C PHE A 127 -4.08 -19.64 15.96
N LEU A 128 -3.77 -18.56 16.67
CA LEU A 128 -3.08 -18.59 17.95
C LEU A 128 -3.86 -19.38 19.01
N ILE A 129 -5.15 -19.09 19.14
CA ILE A 129 -6.04 -19.77 20.12
C ILE A 129 -6.18 -21.26 19.80
N GLN A 130 -6.35 -21.61 18.52
CA GLN A 130 -6.51 -23.00 18.10
C GLN A 130 -5.25 -23.85 18.21
N SER A 131 -4.10 -23.26 17.92
CA SER A 131 -2.82 -23.98 17.91
C SER A 131 -2.28 -24.25 19.31
N ASN A 132 -2.81 -23.60 20.33
CA ASN A 132 -2.32 -23.69 21.70
C ASN A 132 -3.46 -24.00 22.69
N PRO A 133 -3.81 -25.27 22.90
CA PRO A 133 -4.93 -25.66 23.78
C PRO A 133 -4.78 -25.22 25.26
N LYS A 134 -3.55 -24.94 25.68
CA LYS A 134 -3.25 -24.46 27.04
C LYS A 134 -3.34 -22.93 27.16
N PHE A 135 -3.69 -22.26 26.07
CA PHE A 135 -3.73 -20.82 25.98
C PHE A 135 -5.00 -20.29 26.67
N SER A 136 -4.82 -19.40 27.64
CA SER A 136 -5.96 -18.71 28.26
C SER A 136 -6.48 -17.61 27.33
N VAL A 137 -7.65 -17.82 26.80
CA VAL A 137 -8.33 -16.85 25.89
C VAL A 137 -8.61 -15.55 26.61
N THR A 138 -8.96 -15.60 27.89
CA THR A 138 -9.24 -14.44 28.74
C THR A 138 -7.97 -13.62 28.99
N ASP A 139 -6.87 -14.28 29.36
CA ASP A 139 -5.60 -13.61 29.63
C ASP A 139 -5.04 -12.93 28.36
N TYR A 140 -5.24 -13.59 27.21
CA TYR A 140 -4.87 -13.02 25.92
C TYR A 140 -5.72 -11.80 25.55
N ALA A 141 -7.04 -11.86 25.74
CA ALA A 141 -7.92 -10.71 25.51
C ALA A 141 -7.54 -9.53 26.43
N GLU A 142 -7.22 -9.81 27.70
CA GLU A 142 -6.76 -8.81 28.67
C GLU A 142 -5.43 -8.19 28.24
N LEU A 143 -4.49 -9.00 27.75
CA LEU A 143 -3.19 -8.53 27.23
C LEU A 143 -3.37 -7.58 26.05
N ILE A 144 -4.25 -7.89 25.10
CA ILE A 144 -4.55 -7.00 23.95
C ILE A 144 -5.08 -5.65 24.44
N VAL A 145 -6.01 -5.66 25.40
CA VAL A 145 -6.56 -4.42 25.99
C VAL A 145 -5.49 -3.66 26.76
N LYS A 146 -4.66 -4.32 27.54
CA LYS A 146 -3.53 -3.74 28.30
C LYS A 146 -2.55 -3.05 27.36
N THR A 147 -2.15 -3.71 26.29
CA THR A 147 -1.24 -3.16 25.27
C THR A 147 -1.84 -1.93 24.59
N ALA A 148 -3.10 -1.99 24.17
CA ALA A 148 -3.79 -0.87 23.57
C ALA A 148 -3.89 0.35 24.49
N LYS A 149 -4.27 0.15 25.76
CA LYS A 149 -4.32 1.22 26.77
C LYS A 149 -2.96 1.89 26.98
N ARG A 150 -1.87 1.12 27.01
CA ARG A 150 -0.51 1.67 27.16
C ARG A 150 -0.15 2.58 26.00
N ILE A 151 -0.37 2.13 24.78
CA ILE A 151 -0.11 2.93 23.58
C ILE A 151 -0.96 4.21 23.59
N GLN A 152 -2.22 4.12 23.99
CA GLN A 152 -3.10 5.27 24.10
C GLN A 152 -2.62 6.28 25.16
N SER A 153 -2.22 5.79 26.33
CA SER A 153 -1.70 6.65 27.41
C SER A 153 -0.44 7.37 27.01
N ALA A 154 0.48 6.68 26.33
CA ALA A 154 1.72 7.25 25.83
C ALA A 154 1.49 8.32 24.75
N ARG A 155 0.50 8.12 23.88
CA ARG A 155 0.10 9.14 22.88
C ARG A 155 -0.43 10.42 23.52
N LEU A 156 -1.20 10.28 24.58
CA LEU A 156 -1.74 11.43 25.32
C LEU A 156 -0.61 12.20 26.02
N ALA A 157 0.45 11.51 26.46
CA ALA A 157 1.59 12.14 27.13
C ALA A 157 2.54 12.85 26.14
N GLU A 158 2.80 12.28 24.95
CA GLU A 158 3.70 12.83 23.94
C GLU A 158 3.12 12.75 22.51
N PRO A 159 2.16 13.61 22.15
CA PRO A 159 1.47 13.52 20.85
C PRO A 159 2.39 13.68 19.64
N SER A 160 3.47 14.46 19.76
CA SER A 160 4.36 14.80 18.64
C SER A 160 5.27 13.66 18.18
N ARG A 161 5.63 12.72 19.05
CA ARG A 161 6.53 11.62 18.73
C ARG A 161 5.83 10.41 18.11
N MET A 162 4.53 10.23 18.39
CA MET A 162 3.82 8.99 18.05
C MET A 162 2.89 9.06 16.84
N MET A 163 2.85 10.18 16.12
CA MET A 163 1.87 10.39 15.04
C MET A 163 2.01 9.44 13.85
N HIS A 164 3.11 8.67 13.74
CA HIS A 164 3.38 7.81 12.58
C HIS A 164 3.20 6.30 12.79
N PHE A 165 3.10 5.81 14.03
CA PHE A 165 3.28 4.36 14.29
C PHE A 165 2.04 3.56 14.66
N ALA A 166 0.90 4.16 14.92
CA ALA A 166 -0.27 3.36 15.28
C ALA A 166 -1.59 4.07 15.03
N VAL A 167 -2.32 3.59 14.05
CA VAL A 167 -3.77 3.78 13.98
C VAL A 167 -4.39 2.65 14.80
N ASN A 168 -4.43 2.79 16.13
CA ASN A 168 -5.32 1.95 16.95
C ASN A 168 -6.73 2.49 16.77
N ASP A 169 -7.41 1.98 15.77
CA ASP A 169 -8.83 2.17 15.61
C ASP A 169 -9.53 1.38 16.75
N THR A 170 -10.22 2.06 17.63
CA THR A 170 -10.98 1.43 18.74
C THR A 170 -11.99 0.42 18.21
N SER A 171 -12.46 0.58 16.99
CA SER A 171 -13.36 -0.34 16.30
C SER A 171 -12.66 -1.68 16.00
N VAL A 172 -11.40 -1.65 15.56
CA VAL A 172 -10.58 -2.86 15.33
C VAL A 172 -10.38 -3.62 16.62
N LEU A 173 -9.99 -2.92 17.69
CA LEU A 173 -9.79 -3.53 19.01
C LEU A 173 -11.08 -4.20 19.52
N SER A 174 -12.19 -3.49 19.49
CA SER A 174 -13.48 -4.04 19.95
C SER A 174 -13.92 -5.25 19.14
N THR A 175 -13.71 -5.24 17.82
CA THR A 175 -14.01 -6.35 16.93
C THR A 175 -13.13 -7.56 17.24
N ARG A 176 -11.83 -7.38 17.50
CA ARG A 176 -10.92 -8.47 17.89
C ARG A 176 -11.35 -9.09 19.21
N ILE A 177 -11.60 -8.28 20.24
CA ILE A 177 -12.04 -8.79 21.56
C ILE A 177 -13.36 -9.54 21.45
N TYR A 178 -14.35 -8.97 20.75
CA TYR A 178 -15.61 -9.66 20.51
C TYR A 178 -15.42 -11.01 19.82
N PHE A 179 -14.58 -11.05 18.79
CA PHE A 179 -14.26 -12.26 18.04
C PHE A 179 -13.58 -13.31 18.91
N ILE A 180 -12.56 -12.93 19.69
CA ILE A 180 -11.81 -13.81 20.57
C ILE A 180 -12.73 -14.47 21.62
N LEU A 181 -13.64 -13.69 22.22
CA LEU A 181 -14.50 -14.19 23.28
C LEU A 181 -15.68 -15.03 22.78
N ASN A 182 -16.20 -14.75 21.58
CA ASN A 182 -17.40 -15.41 21.09
C ASN A 182 -17.18 -16.57 20.13
N ASN A 183 -15.98 -16.71 19.54
CA ASN A 183 -15.75 -17.70 18.48
C ASN A 183 -15.08 -19.00 18.94
N GLN A 184 -15.24 -19.39 20.19
CA GLN A 184 -14.67 -20.67 20.68
C GLN A 184 -15.31 -21.94 20.03
N GLU A 185 -16.55 -21.85 19.50
CA GLU A 185 -17.30 -23.03 19.05
C GLU A 185 -17.48 -23.17 17.52
N ASN A 186 -17.24 -22.16 16.68
CA ASN A 186 -17.72 -22.15 15.28
C ASN A 186 -16.60 -22.02 14.22
N THR A 187 -15.55 -22.80 14.39
CA THR A 187 -14.28 -22.64 13.66
C THR A 187 -14.29 -23.02 12.18
N SER A 188 -15.08 -24.00 11.76
CA SER A 188 -15.03 -24.53 10.39
C SER A 188 -15.78 -23.69 9.36
N ARG A 189 -16.87 -23.03 9.77
CA ARG A 189 -17.66 -22.15 8.89
C ARG A 189 -16.92 -20.83 8.65
N PHE A 190 -16.30 -20.27 9.68
CA PHE A 190 -15.56 -19.01 9.58
C PHE A 190 -14.40 -19.09 8.56
N LYS A 191 -13.54 -20.12 8.65
CA LYS A 191 -12.45 -20.35 7.67
C LYS A 191 -12.95 -20.42 6.23
N ARG A 192 -14.07 -21.10 6.00
CA ARG A 192 -14.63 -21.30 4.67
C ARG A 192 -15.23 -20.02 4.09
N VAL A 193 -16.08 -19.35 4.87
CA VAL A 193 -16.75 -18.11 4.44
C VAL A 193 -15.74 -16.98 4.22
N HIS A 194 -14.78 -16.79 5.13
CA HIS A 194 -13.76 -15.76 4.99
C HIS A 194 -12.80 -16.06 3.84
N GLY A 195 -12.42 -17.31 3.61
CA GLY A 195 -11.62 -17.70 2.44
C GLY A 195 -12.33 -17.31 1.14
N TYR A 196 -13.62 -17.60 1.00
CA TYR A 196 -14.39 -17.21 -0.19
C TYR A 196 -14.55 -15.68 -0.31
N LEU A 197 -14.78 -14.96 0.79
CA LEU A 197 -14.90 -13.49 0.79
C LEU A 197 -13.59 -12.83 0.36
N CYS A 198 -12.45 -13.31 0.84
CA CYS A 198 -11.15 -12.79 0.40
C CYS A 198 -10.89 -13.03 -1.09
N HIS A 199 -11.16 -14.25 -1.58
CA HIS A 199 -10.98 -14.53 -3.00
C HIS A 199 -11.93 -13.72 -3.88
N THR A 200 -13.20 -13.57 -3.48
CA THR A 200 -14.18 -12.77 -4.24
C THR A 200 -13.83 -11.27 -4.18
N ALA A 201 -13.34 -10.76 -3.06
CA ALA A 201 -12.92 -9.37 -2.93
C ALA A 201 -11.69 -9.07 -3.80
N ILE A 202 -10.66 -9.94 -3.78
CA ILE A 202 -9.49 -9.80 -4.65
C ILE A 202 -9.90 -9.87 -6.11
N PHE A 203 -10.76 -10.83 -6.49
CA PHE A 203 -11.25 -10.98 -7.85
C PHE A 203 -12.08 -9.76 -8.30
N ALA A 204 -12.94 -9.23 -7.45
CA ALA A 204 -13.73 -8.03 -7.72
C ALA A 204 -12.82 -6.79 -7.91
N VAL A 205 -11.76 -6.64 -7.11
CA VAL A 205 -10.79 -5.53 -7.26
C VAL A 205 -10.03 -5.66 -8.57
N VAL A 206 -9.61 -6.86 -8.95
CA VAL A 206 -8.91 -7.08 -10.24
C VAL A 206 -9.84 -6.76 -11.40
N ILE A 207 -11.09 -7.25 -11.41
CA ILE A 207 -12.06 -6.93 -12.46
C ILE A 207 -12.35 -5.43 -12.50
N PHE A 208 -12.64 -4.81 -11.36
CA PHE A 208 -12.93 -3.38 -11.29
C PHE A 208 -11.73 -2.53 -11.76
N SER A 209 -10.51 -2.97 -11.47
CA SER A 209 -9.28 -2.35 -11.93
C SER A 209 -9.15 -2.31 -13.46
N VAL A 210 -9.61 -3.37 -14.14
CA VAL A 210 -9.60 -3.44 -15.61
C VAL A 210 -10.60 -2.46 -16.22
N PHE A 211 -11.78 -2.28 -15.59
CA PHE A 211 -12.83 -1.39 -16.10
C PHE A 211 -12.71 0.06 -15.67
N CYS A 212 -12.00 0.33 -14.56
CA CYS A 212 -11.84 1.67 -14.00
C CYS A 212 -10.42 2.20 -14.13
N VAL A 213 -9.67 1.80 -15.14
CA VAL A 213 -8.46 2.52 -15.53
C VAL A 213 -8.94 3.87 -16.09
N PRO A 214 -8.68 5.02 -15.44
CA PRO A 214 -8.91 6.30 -16.06
C PRO A 214 -7.92 6.38 -17.22
N GLU A 215 -8.41 6.13 -18.42
CA GLU A 215 -7.65 6.50 -19.61
C GLU A 215 -7.51 8.02 -19.54
N PRO A 216 -6.29 8.55 -19.48
CA PRO A 216 -6.11 9.97 -19.66
C PRO A 216 -6.69 10.25 -21.04
N ASN A 217 -7.76 11.04 -21.07
CA ASN A 217 -8.33 11.50 -22.31
C ASN A 217 -7.32 12.49 -22.91
N PHE A 218 -6.24 11.95 -23.46
CA PHE A 218 -5.41 12.67 -24.39
C PHE A 218 -6.35 12.91 -25.57
N ARG A 219 -6.98 14.07 -25.63
CA ARG A 219 -7.37 14.63 -26.89
C ARG A 219 -6.13 14.49 -27.75
N GLU A 220 -6.21 13.65 -28.76
CA GLU A 220 -5.20 13.57 -29.79
C GLU A 220 -5.08 14.99 -30.33
N LEU A 221 -4.10 15.74 -29.83
CA LEU A 221 -3.79 17.08 -30.32
C LEU A 221 -3.28 17.01 -31.77
N TYR A 222 -2.92 15.77 -32.20
CA TYR A 222 -2.48 15.51 -33.55
C TYR A 222 -3.03 14.14 -34.00
N PRO A 223 -3.65 14.06 -35.19
CA PRO A 223 -3.90 12.76 -35.80
C PRO A 223 -2.53 12.09 -36.03
N VAL A 224 -2.23 11.03 -35.27
CA VAL A 224 -1.12 10.15 -35.57
C VAL A 224 -1.53 9.39 -36.84
N THR A 225 -1.30 9.99 -37.98
CA THR A 225 -1.34 9.28 -39.24
C THR A 225 -0.03 8.47 -39.33
N ASP A 226 -0.16 7.15 -39.30
CA ASP A 226 0.92 6.22 -39.66
C ASP A 226 1.28 6.41 -41.15
N GLY A 227 1.96 7.51 -41.45
CA GLY A 227 2.41 7.86 -42.80
C GLY A 227 2.74 9.35 -42.89
N ALA A 228 3.73 9.69 -43.67
CA ALA A 228 4.03 11.06 -43.98
C ALA A 228 2.80 11.70 -44.67
N VAL A 229 2.21 12.70 -44.02
CA VAL A 229 1.08 13.45 -44.63
C VAL A 229 1.66 14.32 -45.72
N GLU A 230 1.23 14.12 -46.95
CA GLU A 230 1.61 14.97 -48.08
C GLU A 230 0.72 16.20 -48.08
N LEU A 231 1.30 17.35 -47.71
CA LEU A 231 0.61 18.63 -47.72
C LEU A 231 0.54 19.12 -49.17
N ARG A 232 -0.68 19.28 -49.71
CA ARG A 232 -0.95 19.75 -51.06
C ARG A 232 -1.84 21.01 -51.04
N GLU A 233 -1.90 21.73 -52.14
CA GLU A 233 -2.70 22.94 -52.27
C GLU A 233 -4.21 22.73 -52.09
N ASP A 234 -4.69 21.51 -52.26
CA ASP A 234 -6.08 21.07 -52.12
C ASP A 234 -6.48 20.63 -50.69
N ASN A 235 -5.50 20.28 -49.88
CA ASN A 235 -5.76 19.70 -48.53
C ASN A 235 -5.14 20.50 -47.38
N ALA A 236 -4.31 21.50 -47.69
CA ALA A 236 -3.63 22.27 -46.64
C ALA A 236 -3.49 23.77 -47.03
N TYR A 237 -3.52 24.61 -46.01
CA TYR A 237 -3.27 26.05 -46.16
C TYR A 237 -2.50 26.62 -44.96
N ILE A 238 -1.95 27.80 -45.12
CA ILE A 238 -1.13 28.50 -44.12
C ILE A 238 -1.79 29.81 -43.73
N ILE A 239 -1.87 30.09 -42.43
CA ILE A 239 -2.23 31.38 -41.87
C ILE A 239 -0.94 32.09 -41.45
N ASP A 240 -0.73 33.30 -41.99
CA ASP A 240 0.40 34.15 -41.68
C ASP A 240 0.01 35.21 -40.62
N HIS A 241 0.61 35.12 -39.45
CA HIS A 241 0.38 36.04 -38.32
C HIS A 241 1.26 37.30 -38.34
N GLY A 242 2.04 37.52 -39.41
CA GLY A 242 2.79 38.75 -39.62
C GLY A 242 4.10 38.91 -38.83
N THR A 243 4.43 38.02 -37.90
CA THR A 243 5.62 38.08 -37.04
C THR A 243 6.62 36.97 -37.30
N LYS A 244 6.68 36.43 -38.53
CA LYS A 244 7.39 35.18 -38.90
C LYS A 244 6.85 33.95 -38.20
N GLN A 245 5.61 34.00 -37.77
CA GLN A 245 4.87 32.87 -37.25
C GLN A 245 3.81 32.45 -38.22
N TYR A 246 3.78 31.18 -38.57
CA TYR A 246 2.87 30.58 -39.54
C TYR A 246 2.19 29.39 -38.92
N THR A 247 0.87 29.29 -39.09
CA THR A 247 0.09 28.12 -38.65
C THR A 247 -0.35 27.34 -39.88
N ILE A 248 -0.04 26.07 -39.95
CA ILE A 248 -0.46 25.14 -41.00
C ILE A 248 -1.77 24.49 -40.59
N TYR A 249 -2.72 24.48 -41.50
CA TYR A 249 -3.97 23.72 -41.40
C TYR A 249 -4.00 22.62 -42.44
N TYR A 250 -4.44 21.44 -42.04
CA TYR A 250 -4.65 20.25 -42.87
C TYR A 250 -6.11 19.83 -42.77
N GLU A 251 -6.82 19.75 -43.91
CA GLU A 251 -8.27 19.45 -43.95
C GLU A 251 -9.09 20.32 -42.96
N GLY A 252 -8.77 21.59 -42.87
CA GLY A 252 -9.44 22.54 -41.98
C GLY A 252 -9.09 22.41 -40.50
N ARG A 253 -8.16 21.51 -40.12
CA ARG A 253 -7.71 21.30 -38.74
C ARG A 253 -6.32 21.82 -38.52
N PHE A 254 -6.07 22.36 -37.35
CA PHE A 254 -4.73 22.78 -36.94
C PHE A 254 -3.74 21.59 -37.08
N PHE A 255 -2.64 21.80 -37.78
CA PHE A 255 -1.60 20.81 -37.99
C PHE A 255 -0.31 21.14 -37.24
N ALA A 256 0.25 22.34 -37.43
CA ALA A 256 1.48 22.76 -36.75
C ALA A 256 1.68 24.27 -36.81
N ASP A 257 2.41 24.81 -35.82
CA ASP A 257 2.99 26.15 -35.87
C ASP A 257 4.45 26.05 -36.27
N ILE A 258 4.89 26.95 -37.19
CA ILE A 258 6.26 27.00 -37.70
C ILE A 258 6.77 28.43 -37.73
N ASP A 259 8.05 28.62 -37.43
CA ASP A 259 8.73 29.91 -37.44
C ASP A 259 9.44 30.17 -38.77
N HIS A 260 9.52 29.15 -39.64
CA HIS A 260 10.20 29.25 -40.93
C HIS A 260 9.51 28.45 -42.01
N LEU A 261 9.27 29.05 -43.15
CA LEU A 261 8.67 28.42 -44.33
C LEU A 261 9.76 27.78 -45.21
N SER A 262 9.72 26.44 -45.29
CA SER A 262 10.55 25.70 -46.27
C SER A 262 10.05 25.94 -47.71
N GLU A 263 10.90 25.67 -48.71
CA GLU A 263 10.54 25.85 -50.12
C GLU A 263 9.31 25.01 -50.51
N ASP A 264 9.13 23.84 -49.92
CA ASP A 264 8.00 22.95 -50.18
C ASP A 264 6.68 23.51 -49.65
N LEU A 265 6.72 24.22 -48.53
CA LEU A 265 5.55 24.84 -47.90
C LEU A 265 5.14 26.16 -48.56
N LYS A 266 6.02 26.80 -49.32
CA LYS A 266 5.69 28.03 -50.07
C LYS A 266 4.67 27.82 -51.19
N ARG A 267 4.42 26.56 -51.55
CA ARG A 267 3.42 26.17 -52.56
C ARG A 267 2.00 26.17 -52.02
N LEU A 268 1.84 26.11 -50.71
CA LEU A 268 0.51 26.04 -50.08
C LEU A 268 -0.19 27.42 -50.15
N PRO A 269 -1.55 27.45 -50.29
CA PRO A 269 -2.35 28.66 -50.18
C PRO A 269 -2.06 29.39 -48.87
N ARG A 270 -1.88 30.70 -48.93
CA ARG A 270 -1.54 31.51 -47.77
C ARG A 270 -2.61 32.58 -47.55
N TYR A 271 -3.13 32.62 -46.32
CA TYR A 271 -4.11 33.63 -45.89
C TYR A 271 -3.50 34.45 -44.74
N LYS A 272 -3.89 35.70 -44.63
CA LYS A 272 -3.56 36.52 -43.46
C LYS A 272 -4.59 36.30 -42.37
N GLU A 273 -4.18 36.49 -41.13
CA GLU A 273 -5.08 36.40 -39.98
C GLU A 273 -6.28 37.35 -40.18
N GLY A 274 -7.51 36.77 -40.18
CA GLY A 274 -8.78 37.50 -40.40
C GLY A 274 -9.26 37.57 -41.85
N GLU A 275 -8.54 37.03 -42.84
CA GLU A 275 -9.04 36.92 -44.21
C GLU A 275 -9.99 35.69 -44.35
N PRO A 276 -11.10 35.83 -45.13
CA PRO A 276 -11.98 34.69 -45.36
C PRO A 276 -11.26 33.61 -46.18
N ILE A 277 -11.27 32.38 -45.65
CA ILE A 277 -10.73 31.22 -46.35
C ILE A 277 -11.71 30.83 -47.45
N HIS A 278 -11.32 30.98 -48.70
CA HIS A 278 -12.11 30.46 -49.83
C HIS A 278 -11.86 28.96 -49.95
N GLU A 279 -12.82 28.14 -49.49
CA GLU A 279 -12.90 26.74 -49.89
C GLU A 279 -13.18 26.73 -51.41
N ASN A 280 -12.23 26.21 -52.17
CA ASN A 280 -12.48 25.90 -53.57
C ASN A 280 -13.45 24.72 -53.64
N ASP A 281 -14.65 24.95 -54.14
CA ASP A 281 -15.67 23.95 -54.49
C ASP A 281 -15.12 22.84 -55.39
#